data_c49088bde1ba7cf38092da8d30b7dec4
#
_entry.id   c49088bde1ba7cf38092da8d30b7dec4
#
_cell.length_a   1.000
_cell.length_b   1.000
_cell.length_c   1.000
_cell.angle_alpha   90.00
_cell.angle_beta   90.00
_cell.angle_gamma   90.00
#
_symmetry.space_group_name_H-M   'P 1'
#
loop_
_entity.id
_entity.type
_entity.pdbx_description
1 polymer ?
#
loop_
_entity_poly.entity_id
_entity_poly.type
_entity_poly.pdbx_seq_one_letter_code
_entity_poly.pdbx_strand_id
1 'polypeptide(L)' 'LEEIVIKDEYIKLEQALKLTGEVSMGSEAKYLIKEGKVSVNGEVELRRGRKLRNSDIFNYNNHDYKIIGT' A
#
# COMPACT_ATOMS: atom_id res chain seq x y z
N LEU A 1 -9.46 -4.50 -9.24
CA LEU A 1 -8.39 -5.01 -8.38
C LEU A 1 -7.11 -5.17 -9.19
N GLU A 2 -6.07 -4.45 -8.82
CA GLU A 2 -4.77 -4.59 -9.43
C GLU A 2 -3.86 -5.40 -8.52
N GLU A 3 -2.89 -6.10 -9.13
CA GLU A 3 -1.94 -6.90 -8.37
C GLU A 3 -0.56 -6.23 -8.40
N ILE A 4 0.09 -6.21 -7.24
CA ILE A 4 1.46 -5.74 -7.10
C ILE A 4 2.31 -6.94 -6.73
N VAL A 5 3.17 -7.38 -7.65
CA VAL A 5 4.02 -8.54 -7.43
C VAL A 5 5.31 -8.10 -6.76
N ILE A 6 5.66 -8.73 -5.65
CA ILE A 6 6.90 -8.45 -4.94
C ILE A 6 7.75 -9.72 -4.86
N LYS A 7 9.06 -9.54 -4.75
CA LYS A 7 10.00 -10.66 -4.68
C LYS A 7 10.37 -11.01 -3.24
N ASP A 8 10.12 -10.09 -2.32
CA ASP A 8 10.47 -10.27 -0.91
C ASP A 8 9.29 -10.80 -0.12
N GLU A 9 9.50 -11.11 1.14
CA GLU A 9 8.44 -11.59 2.01
C GLU A 9 7.37 -10.52 2.28
N TYR A 10 7.76 -9.26 2.21
CA TYR A 10 6.83 -8.15 2.47
C TYR A 10 7.29 -6.89 1.74
N ILE A 11 6.38 -5.94 1.67
CA ILE A 11 6.66 -4.59 1.20
C ILE A 11 6.03 -3.62 2.19
N LYS A 12 6.69 -2.52 2.48
CA LYS A 12 6.09 -1.51 3.34
C LYS A 12 5.00 -0.75 2.59
N LEU A 13 3.95 -0.37 3.31
CA LEU A 13 2.81 0.31 2.71
C LEU A 13 3.21 1.55 1.91
N GLU A 14 4.12 2.38 2.44
CA GLU A 14 4.58 3.57 1.72
C GLU A 14 5.26 3.23 0.40
N GLN A 15 5.97 2.11 0.35
CA GLN A 15 6.61 1.66 -0.88
C GLN A 15 5.59 1.13 -1.87
N ALA A 16 4.60 0.39 -1.37
CA ALA A 16 3.55 -0.16 -2.21
C ALA A 16 2.75 0.95 -2.88
N LEU A 17 2.47 2.02 -2.15
CA LEU A 17 1.76 3.17 -2.71
C LEU A 17 2.51 3.78 -3.88
N LYS A 18 3.83 3.87 -3.80
CA LYS A 18 4.63 4.41 -4.90
C LYS A 18 4.56 3.53 -6.14
N LEU A 19 4.42 2.22 -5.95
CA LEU A 19 4.34 1.29 -7.07
C LEU A 19 3.01 1.37 -7.83
N THR A 20 2.00 2.00 -7.25
CA THR A 20 0.70 2.14 -7.93
C THR A 20 0.76 3.13 -9.09
N GLY A 21 1.78 3.99 -9.10
CA GLY A 21 1.86 5.05 -10.09
C GLY A 21 1.03 6.30 -9.74
N GLU A 22 0.19 6.24 -8.72
CA GLU A 22 -0.64 7.37 -8.31
C GLU A 22 0.11 8.32 -7.38
N VAL A 23 1.20 7.85 -6.78
CA VAL A 23 1.99 8.62 -5.82
C VAL A 23 3.44 8.56 -6.30
N SER A 24 4.04 9.71 -6.55
CA SER A 24 5.37 9.77 -7.14
C SER A 24 6.51 9.94 -6.12
N MET A 25 6.21 10.44 -4.93
CA MET A 25 7.23 10.72 -3.92
C MET A 25 6.90 10.06 -2.59
N GLY A 26 7.96 9.62 -1.88
CA GLY A 26 7.80 9.02 -0.57
C GLY A 26 7.15 9.94 0.45
N SER A 27 7.43 11.24 0.40
CA SER A 27 6.81 12.20 1.30
C SER A 27 5.32 12.32 1.08
N GLU A 28 4.87 12.20 -0.17
CA GLU A 28 3.46 12.22 -0.50
C GLU A 28 2.77 10.97 0.04
N ALA A 29 3.38 9.81 -0.13
CA ALA A 29 2.85 8.56 0.39
C ALA A 29 2.69 8.63 1.91
N LYS A 30 3.71 9.13 2.59
CA LYS A 30 3.69 9.29 4.04
C LYS A 30 2.53 10.19 4.48
N TYR A 31 2.33 11.30 3.80
CA TYR A 31 1.26 12.24 4.10
C TYR A 31 -0.11 11.59 3.94
N LEU A 32 -0.33 10.89 2.82
CA LEU A 32 -1.61 10.27 2.54
C LEU A 32 -1.97 9.19 3.56
N ILE A 33 -0.98 8.39 3.97
CA ILE A 33 -1.19 7.37 4.99
C ILE A 33 -1.57 8.02 6.32
N LYS A 34 -0.82 9.04 6.69
CA LYS A 34 -1.06 9.75 7.96
C LYS A 34 -2.43 10.42 8.00
N GLU A 35 -2.92 10.87 6.84
CA GLU A 35 -4.22 11.52 6.73
C GLU A 35 -5.39 10.54 6.67
N GLY A 36 -5.13 9.25 6.75
CA GLY A 36 -6.18 8.25 6.74
C GLY A 36 -6.77 7.95 5.35
N LYS A 37 -6.03 8.25 4.31
CA LYS A 37 -6.49 8.04 2.93
C LYS A 37 -6.29 6.63 2.43
N VAL A 38 -5.59 5.79 3.21
CA VAL A 38 -5.24 4.43 2.80
C VAL A 38 -5.77 3.43 3.82
N SER A 39 -6.37 2.36 3.35
CA SER A 39 -6.82 1.28 4.21
C SER A 39 -6.12 -0.02 3.80
N VAL A 40 -6.00 -0.93 4.76
CA VAL A 40 -5.42 -2.25 4.54
C VAL A 40 -6.41 -3.27 5.05
N ASN A 41 -6.80 -4.19 4.19
CA ASN A 41 -7.76 -5.25 4.53
C ASN A 41 -9.03 -4.69 5.18
N GLY A 42 -9.50 -3.56 4.65
CA GLY A 42 -10.76 -2.95 5.07
C GLY A 42 -10.66 -1.99 6.26
N GLU A 43 -9.47 -1.77 6.80
CA GLU A 43 -9.29 -0.88 7.94
C GLU A 43 -8.28 0.23 7.61
N VAL A 44 -8.59 1.46 8.03
CA VAL A 44 -7.67 2.58 7.83
C VAL A 44 -6.35 2.27 8.52
N GLU A 45 -5.24 2.45 7.77
CA GLU A 45 -3.91 2.22 8.29
C GLU A 45 -3.15 3.54 8.34
N LEU A 46 -2.68 3.92 9.51
CA LEU A 46 -1.95 5.18 9.70
C LEU A 46 -0.43 4.99 9.75
N ARG A 47 0.03 3.75 9.77
CA ARG A 47 1.47 3.46 9.85
C ARG A 47 2.05 3.29 8.45
N ARG A 48 2.94 4.19 8.06
CA ARG A 48 3.59 4.14 6.75
C ARG A 48 4.47 2.90 6.59
N GLY A 49 4.97 2.38 7.69
CA GLY A 49 5.84 1.20 7.69
C GLY A 49 5.12 -0.12 7.85
N ARG A 50 3.77 -0.14 7.75
CA ARG A 50 3.01 -1.38 7.80
C ARG A 50 3.54 -2.36 6.78
N LYS A 51 3.90 -3.56 7.21
CA LYS A 51 4.39 -4.61 6.31
C LYS A 51 3.21 -5.31 5.66
N LEU A 52 3.18 -5.29 4.34
CA LEU A 52 2.17 -5.98 3.54
C LEU A 52 2.77 -7.25 2.98
N ARG A 53 2.04 -8.35 3.09
CA ARG A 53 2.50 -9.66 2.65
C ARG A 53 1.56 -10.23 1.60
N ASN A 54 1.88 -11.40 1.09
CA ASN A 54 1.05 -12.05 0.09
C ASN A 54 -0.42 -12.06 0.51
N SER A 55 -1.29 -11.71 -0.39
CA SER A 55 -2.75 -11.65 -0.23
C SER A 55 -3.28 -10.45 0.53
N ASP A 56 -2.42 -9.59 1.08
CA ASP A 56 -2.89 -8.34 1.68
C ASP A 56 -3.42 -7.42 0.60
N ILE A 57 -4.53 -6.74 0.89
CA ILE A 57 -5.17 -5.81 -0.05
C ILE A 57 -5.18 -4.44 0.60
N PHE A 58 -4.67 -3.44 -0.11
CA PHE A 58 -4.81 -2.07 0.37
C PHE A 58 -5.63 -1.26 -0.64
N ASN A 59 -6.28 -0.24 -0.14
CA ASN A 59 -7.14 0.64 -0.95
C ASN A 59 -6.62 2.07 -0.85
N TYR A 60 -6.55 2.71 -2.00
CA TYR A 60 -6.27 4.13 -2.10
C TYR A 60 -7.06 4.70 -3.27
N ASN A 61 -7.73 5.81 -3.05
CA ASN A 61 -8.45 6.53 -4.11
C ASN A 61 -9.47 5.64 -4.85
N ASN A 62 -10.20 4.81 -4.08
CA ASN A 62 -11.19 3.87 -4.59
C ASN A 62 -10.63 2.76 -5.48
N HIS A 63 -9.32 2.54 -5.43
CA HIS A 63 -8.69 1.43 -6.13
C HIS A 63 -8.16 0.43 -5.12
N ASP A 64 -8.42 -0.85 -5.38
CA ASP A 64 -7.90 -1.94 -4.56
C ASP A 64 -6.66 -2.52 -5.22
N TYR A 65 -5.65 -2.77 -4.40
CA TYR A 65 -4.38 -3.37 -4.84
C TYR A 65 -4.08 -4.58 -3.97
N LYS A 66 -3.82 -5.71 -4.60
CA LYS A 66 -3.49 -6.95 -3.89
C LYS A 66 -2.01 -7.25 -4.02
N ILE A 67 -1.38 -7.55 -2.89
CA ILE A 67 0.04 -7.93 -2.87
C ILE A 67 0.17 -9.40 -3.25
N ILE A 68 1.02 -9.68 -4.22
CA ILE A 68 1.36 -11.05 -4.60
C ILE A 68 2.83 -11.24 -4.26
N GLY A 69 3.08 -12.02 -3.24
CA GLY A 69 4.42 -12.24 -2.73
C GLY A 69 4.79 -13.71 -2.65
N THR A 70 5.93 -13.99 -2.08
CA THR A 70 6.40 -15.35 -1.87
C THR A 70 6.00 -15.88 -0.50
#